data_49ebe15092523e717f84cc561f6b502f
#
_entry.id   49ebe15092523e717f84cc561f6b502f
#
_cell.length_a   1.000
_cell.length_b   1.000
_cell.length_c   1.000
_cell.angle_alpha   90.00
_cell.angle_beta   90.00
_cell.angle_gamma   90.00
#
_symmetry.space_group_name_H-M   'P 1'
#
loop_
_entity.id
_entity.type
_entity.pdbx_description
1 polymer ?
#
loop_
_entity_poly.entity_id
_entity_poly.type
_entity_poly.pdbx_seq_one_letter_code
_entity_poly.pdbx_strand_id
1 'polypeptide(L)'
;MYDTIIVGAGLAGLQAATTLSAAGKNIVVLEARDRVGGRVENIALKDGRIVEMGGQWVSPGHEKMHALIDAQGLQTVEPGGGDMVLRLGGKAKKIHVEQPAAQDDLSPFEFSDLGQALLRLRRLARKVTDNPTWAAANDRWLGQSLQQWQDVNLRTEGGRRYFARLVEKALGIHPEITALEDALQRVSTGVDLESYVVTSGGVRQARVVGGLAQLTDEMARDLGDRIRLSTPVTRVEHAEGHVILTCEGGDRFEGSSLVLTTPPRLLKTIDFEPDLP
;
A
#
# COMPACT_ATOMS: atom_id res chain seq x y z
N MET A 1 32.31 -1.65 10.07
CA MET A 1 31.10 -2.20 10.72
C MET A 1 30.09 -1.08 10.88
N TYR A 2 28.85 -1.30 10.51
CA TYR A 2 27.74 -0.35 10.60
C TYR A 2 26.93 -0.58 11.87
N ASP A 3 26.29 0.48 12.41
CA ASP A 3 25.29 0.30 13.47
C ASP A 3 24.05 -0.41 12.93
N THR A 4 23.63 -0.03 11.71
CA THR A 4 22.46 -0.64 11.06
C THR A 4 22.65 -0.72 9.56
N ILE A 5 22.38 -1.88 8.99
CA ILE A 5 22.25 -2.08 7.54
C ILE A 5 20.76 -2.09 7.18
N ILE A 6 20.38 -1.35 6.14
CA ILE A 6 18.99 -1.24 5.69
C ILE A 6 18.91 -1.84 4.28
N VAL A 7 18.03 -2.81 4.07
CA VAL A 7 17.82 -3.42 2.75
C VAL A 7 16.53 -2.88 2.13
N GLY A 8 16.72 -2.18 1.01
CA GLY A 8 15.69 -1.50 0.24
C GLY A 8 15.69 0.01 0.41
N ALA A 9 15.77 0.75 -0.70
CA ALA A 9 15.66 2.21 -0.77
C ALA A 9 14.27 2.69 -1.24
N GLY A 10 13.20 2.00 -0.83
CA GLY A 10 11.85 2.51 -0.90
C GLY A 10 11.55 3.50 0.22
N LEU A 11 10.34 4.10 0.26
CA LEU A 11 9.94 5.06 1.30
C LEU A 11 10.23 4.56 2.72
N ALA A 12 9.94 3.30 3.03
CA ALA A 12 10.17 2.74 4.36
C ALA A 12 11.66 2.69 4.72
N GLY A 13 12.51 2.24 3.79
CA GLY A 13 13.95 2.16 4.01
C GLY A 13 14.60 3.53 4.09
N LEU A 14 14.21 4.46 3.21
CA LEU A 14 14.68 5.84 3.25
C LEU A 14 14.27 6.53 4.56
N GLN A 15 13.04 6.33 5.03
CA GLN A 15 12.58 6.88 6.31
C GLN A 15 13.37 6.30 7.50
N ALA A 16 13.61 4.98 7.50
CA ALA A 16 14.44 4.35 8.53
C ALA A 16 15.86 4.93 8.51
N ALA A 17 16.45 5.07 7.32
CA ALA A 17 17.78 5.64 7.13
C ALA A 17 17.87 7.09 7.61
N THR A 18 16.90 7.94 7.25
CA THR A 18 16.83 9.33 7.69
C THR A 18 16.75 9.42 9.22
N THR A 19 15.88 8.62 9.82
CA THR A 19 15.68 8.61 11.28
C THR A 19 16.94 8.17 12.02
N LEU A 20 17.57 7.08 11.58
CA LEU A 20 18.78 6.54 12.20
C LEU A 20 19.98 7.48 12.00
N SER A 21 20.11 8.07 10.79
CA SER A 21 21.16 9.05 10.49
C SER A 21 21.03 10.30 11.36
N ALA A 22 19.80 10.81 11.55
CA ALA A 22 19.53 11.94 12.45
C ALA A 22 19.86 11.63 13.91
N ALA A 23 19.77 10.36 14.31
CA ALA A 23 20.21 9.88 15.63
C ALA A 23 21.73 9.62 15.73
N GLY A 24 22.50 10.02 14.73
CA GLY A 24 23.97 9.88 14.70
C GLY A 24 24.46 8.46 14.45
N LYS A 25 23.63 7.56 13.93
CA LYS A 25 23.99 6.17 13.64
C LYS A 25 24.77 6.07 12.33
N ASN A 26 25.80 5.22 12.32
CA ASN A 26 26.52 4.82 11.12
C ASN A 26 25.69 3.77 10.36
N ILE A 27 25.12 4.17 9.23
CA ILE A 27 24.18 3.34 8.47
C ILE A 27 24.62 3.16 7.01
N VAL A 28 24.15 2.09 6.39
CA VAL A 28 24.16 1.92 4.93
C VAL A 28 22.82 1.38 4.46
N VAL A 29 22.38 1.87 3.30
CA VAL A 29 21.18 1.39 2.60
C VAL A 29 21.62 0.63 1.35
N LEU A 30 21.19 -0.62 1.21
CA LEU A 30 21.49 -1.47 0.06
C LEU A 30 20.22 -1.62 -0.79
N GLU A 31 20.27 -1.14 -2.02
CA GLU A 31 19.15 -1.19 -2.97
C GLU A 31 19.56 -2.04 -4.18
N ALA A 32 18.72 -3.00 -4.50
CA ALA A 32 18.98 -3.94 -5.60
C ALA A 32 18.91 -3.29 -6.99
N ARG A 33 18.09 -2.25 -7.14
CA ARG A 33 17.92 -1.52 -8.41
C ARG A 33 18.93 -0.39 -8.54
N ASP A 34 18.99 0.16 -9.74
CA ASP A 34 19.77 1.35 -10.07
C ASP A 34 19.09 2.68 -9.67
N ARG A 35 17.94 2.59 -8.95
CA ARG A 35 17.15 3.74 -8.51
C ARG A 35 16.55 3.54 -7.11
N VAL A 36 16.25 4.63 -6.46
CA VAL A 36 15.46 4.67 -5.21
C VAL A 36 13.96 4.63 -5.48
N GLY A 37 13.13 4.74 -4.44
CA GLY A 37 11.68 4.87 -4.51
C GLY A 37 10.90 3.56 -4.41
N GLY A 38 11.50 2.43 -4.81
CA GLY A 38 10.85 1.13 -4.72
C GLY A 38 9.54 1.06 -5.54
N ARG A 39 8.39 1.06 -4.86
CA ARG A 39 7.04 1.06 -5.46
C ARG A 39 6.51 2.46 -5.80
N VAL A 40 7.31 3.49 -5.61
CA VAL A 40 7.08 4.85 -6.08
C VAL A 40 8.06 5.12 -7.21
N GLU A 41 7.56 5.58 -8.35
CA GLU A 41 8.38 5.81 -9.54
C GLU A 41 7.73 6.86 -10.44
N ASN A 42 8.53 7.82 -10.88
CA ASN A 42 8.17 8.80 -11.89
C ASN A 42 8.90 8.49 -13.19
N ILE A 43 8.19 8.57 -14.30
CA ILE A 43 8.78 8.50 -15.65
C ILE A 43 8.55 9.85 -16.35
N ALA A 44 9.63 10.49 -16.76
CA ALA A 44 9.54 11.68 -17.58
C ALA A 44 9.28 11.29 -19.05
N LEU A 45 8.22 11.86 -19.63
CA LEU A 45 7.94 11.72 -21.06
C LEU A 45 8.79 12.71 -21.88
N LYS A 46 8.89 12.47 -23.19
CA LYS A 46 9.67 13.32 -24.10
C LYS A 46 9.22 14.78 -24.14
N ASP A 47 7.98 15.05 -23.79
CA ASP A 47 7.38 16.39 -23.74
C ASP A 47 7.46 17.05 -22.34
N GLY A 48 8.21 16.45 -21.42
CA GLY A 48 8.41 16.94 -20.05
C GLY A 48 7.32 16.60 -19.06
N ARG A 49 6.24 15.94 -19.48
CA ARG A 49 5.20 15.45 -18.56
C ARG A 49 5.74 14.30 -17.71
N ILE A 50 5.28 14.22 -16.47
CA ILE A 50 5.61 13.15 -15.54
C ILE A 50 4.43 12.15 -15.49
N VAL A 51 4.77 10.87 -15.59
CA VAL A 51 3.84 9.75 -15.36
C VAL A 51 4.29 9.00 -14.12
N GLU A 52 3.40 8.88 -13.14
CA GLU A 52 3.65 8.09 -11.95
C GLU A 52 3.28 6.63 -12.22
N MET A 53 4.27 5.75 -12.15
CA MET A 53 4.12 4.31 -12.44
C MET A 53 3.83 3.46 -11.19
N GLY A 54 3.77 4.09 -10.02
CA GLY A 54 3.57 3.41 -8.74
C GLY A 54 2.57 4.10 -7.83
N GLY A 55 2.90 4.18 -6.55
CA GLY A 55 2.15 4.95 -5.56
C GLY A 55 2.09 6.42 -5.93
N GLN A 56 0.90 7.01 -5.90
CA GLN A 56 0.67 8.39 -6.33
C GLN A 56 -0.35 9.15 -5.47
N TRP A 57 -1.10 8.44 -4.64
CA TRP A 57 -2.20 9.02 -3.89
C TRP A 57 -1.84 9.30 -2.44
N VAL A 58 -2.23 10.48 -1.98
CA VAL A 58 -2.14 10.90 -0.58
C VAL A 58 -3.56 11.10 -0.05
N SER A 59 -3.88 10.38 1.02
CA SER A 59 -5.20 10.40 1.66
C SER A 59 -5.20 11.34 2.86
N PRO A 60 -6.35 11.84 3.31
CA PRO A 60 -6.45 12.67 4.50
C PRO A 60 -5.86 12.04 5.76
N GLY A 61 -6.00 10.71 5.92
CA GLY A 61 -5.45 9.95 7.06
C GLY A 61 -3.98 9.59 6.96
N HIS A 62 -3.26 10.03 5.93
CA HIS A 62 -1.83 9.76 5.76
C HIS A 62 -0.96 10.82 6.48
N GLU A 63 -1.19 11.05 7.77
CA GLU A 63 -0.55 12.10 8.56
C GLU A 63 0.99 12.13 8.41
N LYS A 64 1.64 10.96 8.50
CA LYS A 64 3.10 10.86 8.33
C LYS A 64 3.56 11.23 6.91
N MET A 65 2.76 10.91 5.91
CA MET A 65 3.06 11.26 4.53
C MET A 65 2.92 12.76 4.30
N HIS A 66 1.88 13.38 4.84
CA HIS A 66 1.71 14.84 4.80
C HIS A 66 2.90 15.54 5.47
N ALA A 67 3.30 15.09 6.66
CA ALA A 67 4.46 15.64 7.35
C ALA A 67 5.77 15.52 6.54
N LEU A 68 5.97 14.42 5.82
CA LEU A 68 7.15 14.24 4.95
C LEU A 68 7.09 15.14 3.72
N ILE A 69 5.94 15.29 3.09
CA ILE A 69 5.71 16.17 1.94
C ILE A 69 5.99 17.62 2.33
N ASP A 70 5.45 18.06 3.46
CA ASP A 70 5.61 19.40 3.99
C ASP A 70 7.09 19.68 4.37
N ALA A 71 7.76 18.73 5.01
CA ALA A 71 9.18 18.86 5.39
C ALA A 71 10.11 19.03 4.18
N GLN A 72 9.74 18.47 3.03
CA GLN A 72 10.47 18.62 1.77
C GLN A 72 9.97 19.81 0.93
N GLY A 73 9.04 20.62 1.45
CA GLY A 73 8.50 21.79 0.73
C GLY A 73 7.72 21.43 -0.53
N LEU A 74 7.27 20.18 -0.66
CA LEU A 74 6.47 19.71 -1.79
C LEU A 74 5.01 20.12 -1.65
N GLN A 75 4.34 20.32 -2.77
CA GLN A 75 2.93 20.69 -2.81
C GLN A 75 2.06 19.53 -3.26
N THR A 76 0.84 19.48 -2.74
CA THR A 76 -0.18 18.54 -3.19
C THR A 76 -1.25 19.27 -4.01
N VAL A 77 -1.87 18.53 -4.92
CA VAL A 77 -3.01 18.97 -5.71
C VAL A 77 -4.11 17.94 -5.64
N GLU A 78 -5.32 18.40 -5.41
CA GLU A 78 -6.49 17.55 -5.58
C GLU A 78 -6.83 17.45 -7.07
N PRO A 79 -7.10 16.22 -7.58
CA PRO A 79 -7.59 16.08 -8.95
C PRO A 79 -8.86 16.90 -9.10
N GLY A 80 -8.91 17.75 -10.12
CA GLY A 80 -10.11 18.54 -10.39
C GLY A 80 -11.35 17.67 -10.55
N GLY A 81 -12.48 18.17 -10.11
CA GLY A 81 -13.78 17.56 -10.38
C GLY A 81 -14.00 17.42 -11.90
N GLY A 82 -14.79 16.48 -12.28
CA GLY A 82 -15.10 16.25 -13.70
C GLY A 82 -15.99 15.03 -13.90
N ASP A 83 -16.27 14.72 -15.14
CA ASP A 83 -17.04 13.54 -15.50
C ASP A 83 -16.13 12.31 -15.55
N MET A 84 -16.50 11.26 -14.84
CA MET A 84 -15.92 9.95 -14.97
C MET A 84 -16.72 9.13 -15.99
N VAL A 85 -16.04 8.42 -16.89
CA VAL A 85 -16.71 7.48 -17.79
C VAL A 85 -16.66 6.08 -17.18
N LEU A 86 -17.80 5.61 -16.73
CA LEU A 86 -17.97 4.24 -16.25
C LEU A 86 -18.41 3.34 -17.42
N ARG A 87 -17.66 2.30 -17.72
CA ARG A 87 -18.04 1.32 -18.74
C ARG A 87 -18.52 0.03 -18.07
N LEU A 88 -19.80 -0.29 -18.25
CA LEU A 88 -20.49 -1.41 -17.65
C LEU A 88 -21.23 -2.22 -18.71
N GLY A 89 -21.01 -3.54 -18.75
CA GLY A 89 -21.72 -4.42 -19.70
C GLY A 89 -21.69 -3.94 -21.15
N GLY A 90 -20.57 -3.35 -21.59
CA GLY A 90 -20.41 -2.81 -22.94
C GLY A 90 -20.99 -1.39 -23.16
N LYS A 91 -21.70 -0.83 -22.19
CA LYS A 91 -22.25 0.54 -22.25
C LYS A 91 -21.35 1.51 -21.48
N ALA A 92 -21.07 2.67 -22.07
CA ALA A 92 -20.35 3.76 -21.43
C ALA A 92 -21.37 4.78 -20.88
N LYS A 93 -21.23 5.14 -19.59
CA LYS A 93 -22.03 6.16 -18.93
C LYS A 93 -21.11 7.22 -18.34
N LYS A 94 -21.43 8.49 -18.58
CA LYS A 94 -20.80 9.61 -17.88
C LYS A 94 -21.46 9.76 -16.52
N ILE A 95 -20.66 9.81 -15.45
CA ILE A 95 -21.10 10.08 -14.10
C ILE A 95 -20.30 11.23 -13.52
N HIS A 96 -20.96 12.11 -12.78
CA HIS A 96 -20.26 13.18 -12.09
C HIS A 96 -19.49 12.61 -10.90
N VAL A 97 -18.21 12.97 -10.74
CA VAL A 97 -17.30 12.40 -9.74
C VAL A 97 -17.78 12.57 -8.30
N GLU A 98 -18.58 13.61 -8.03
CA GLU A 98 -19.18 13.87 -6.72
C GLU A 98 -20.41 13.02 -6.41
N GLN A 99 -20.97 12.32 -7.40
CA GLN A 99 -22.10 11.41 -7.18
C GLN A 99 -21.63 9.99 -6.97
N PRO A 100 -22.10 9.28 -5.93
CA PRO A 100 -21.81 7.86 -5.79
C PRO A 100 -22.32 7.12 -7.03
N ALA A 101 -21.41 6.54 -7.80
CA ALA A 101 -21.75 5.80 -9.03
C ALA A 101 -22.81 4.72 -8.82
N ALA A 102 -22.96 4.24 -7.60
CA ALA A 102 -23.98 3.28 -7.19
C ALA A 102 -25.43 3.80 -7.35
N GLN A 103 -25.68 5.10 -7.18
CA GLN A 103 -27.05 5.63 -7.24
C GLN A 103 -27.65 5.59 -8.64
N ASP A 104 -26.80 5.64 -9.67
CA ASP A 104 -27.25 5.70 -11.05
C ASP A 104 -27.31 4.33 -11.74
N ASP A 105 -26.59 3.33 -11.21
CA ASP A 105 -26.43 1.99 -11.81
C ASP A 105 -27.22 0.90 -11.09
N LEU A 106 -27.67 1.17 -9.87
CA LEU A 106 -28.44 0.25 -9.05
C LEU A 106 -29.86 0.76 -8.89
N SER A 107 -30.83 -0.13 -8.96
CA SER A 107 -32.19 0.18 -8.51
C SER A 107 -32.17 0.52 -7.01
N PRO A 108 -33.17 1.24 -6.47
CA PRO A 108 -33.26 1.56 -5.04
C PRO A 108 -33.16 0.34 -4.13
N PHE A 109 -33.67 -0.82 -4.59
CA PHE A 109 -33.59 -2.07 -3.85
C PHE A 109 -32.16 -2.65 -3.84
N GLU A 110 -31.46 -2.67 -4.99
CA GLU A 110 -30.07 -3.10 -5.10
C GLU A 110 -29.13 -2.20 -4.31
N PHE A 111 -29.38 -0.89 -4.33
CA PHE A 111 -28.63 0.08 -3.54
C PHE A 111 -28.79 -0.14 -2.04
N SER A 112 -30.03 -0.41 -1.59
CA SER A 112 -30.30 -0.74 -0.18
C SER A 112 -29.61 -2.04 0.26
N ASP A 113 -29.67 -3.06 -0.58
CA ASP A 113 -29.03 -4.37 -0.33
C ASP A 113 -27.52 -4.23 -0.19
N LEU A 114 -26.88 -3.50 -1.10
CA LEU A 114 -25.46 -3.17 -1.04
C LEU A 114 -25.10 -2.39 0.24
N GLY A 115 -25.85 -1.35 0.57
CA GLY A 115 -25.63 -0.53 1.76
C GLY A 115 -25.70 -1.35 3.06
N GLN A 116 -26.68 -2.27 3.16
CA GLN A 116 -26.78 -3.17 4.30
C GLN A 116 -25.61 -4.15 4.40
N ALA A 117 -25.14 -4.69 3.27
CA ALA A 117 -23.97 -5.57 3.25
C ALA A 117 -22.72 -4.84 3.72
N LEU A 118 -22.48 -3.62 3.24
CA LEU A 118 -21.35 -2.79 3.67
C LEU A 118 -21.39 -2.47 5.17
N LEU A 119 -22.58 -2.17 5.71
CA LEU A 119 -22.76 -1.97 7.15
C LEU A 119 -22.48 -3.24 7.97
N ARG A 120 -22.88 -4.43 7.46
CA ARG A 120 -22.56 -5.70 8.11
C ARG A 120 -21.07 -5.97 8.10
N LEU A 121 -20.38 -5.72 6.98
CA LEU A 121 -18.95 -5.88 6.86
C LEU A 121 -18.19 -4.99 7.84
N ARG A 122 -18.56 -3.71 7.95
CA ARG A 122 -17.97 -2.77 8.93
C ARG A 122 -18.18 -3.23 10.38
N ARG A 123 -19.41 -3.68 10.72
CA ARG A 123 -19.69 -4.21 12.07
C ARG A 123 -18.87 -5.45 12.38
N LEU A 124 -18.70 -6.32 11.39
CA LEU A 124 -17.89 -7.52 11.53
C LEU A 124 -16.40 -7.17 11.69
N ALA A 125 -15.88 -6.23 10.91
CA ALA A 125 -14.51 -5.74 11.03
C ALA A 125 -14.22 -5.20 12.44
N ARG A 126 -15.09 -4.34 12.97
CA ARG A 126 -14.99 -3.85 14.36
C ARG A 126 -15.02 -5.01 15.36
N LYS A 127 -15.94 -5.96 15.21
CA LYS A 127 -16.06 -7.11 16.12
C LYS A 127 -14.77 -7.94 16.14
N VAL A 128 -14.14 -8.17 15.00
CA VAL A 128 -12.87 -8.90 14.89
C VAL A 128 -11.76 -8.13 15.60
N THR A 129 -11.67 -6.81 15.38
CA THR A 129 -10.65 -5.96 15.98
C THR A 129 -10.82 -5.81 17.50
N ASP A 130 -12.06 -5.58 17.94
CA ASP A 130 -12.36 -5.29 19.36
C ASP A 130 -12.38 -6.56 20.22
N ASN A 131 -12.48 -7.75 19.60
CA ASN A 131 -12.58 -9.02 20.32
C ASN A 131 -11.71 -10.12 19.68
N PRO A 132 -10.38 -10.08 19.91
CA PRO A 132 -9.45 -11.09 19.38
C PRO A 132 -9.77 -12.53 19.78
N THR A 133 -10.30 -12.72 21.00
CA THR A 133 -10.72 -14.05 21.50
C THR A 133 -11.88 -14.61 20.67
N TRP A 134 -12.84 -13.76 20.30
CA TRP A 134 -13.93 -14.17 19.40
C TRP A 134 -13.38 -14.47 18.01
N ALA A 135 -12.47 -13.67 17.48
CA ALA A 135 -11.85 -13.90 16.18
C ALA A 135 -11.14 -15.26 16.15
N ALA A 136 -10.29 -15.56 17.13
CA ALA A 136 -9.60 -16.84 17.24
C ALA A 136 -10.57 -18.04 17.34
N ALA A 137 -11.67 -17.90 18.11
CA ALA A 137 -12.70 -18.95 18.20
C ALA A 137 -13.49 -19.17 16.90
N ASN A 138 -13.44 -18.24 15.96
CA ASN A 138 -14.14 -18.28 14.68
C ASN A 138 -13.20 -18.29 13.47
N ASP A 139 -11.94 -18.58 13.67
CA ASP A 139 -10.88 -18.58 12.65
C ASP A 139 -11.28 -19.36 11.38
N ARG A 140 -11.78 -20.58 11.53
CA ARG A 140 -12.26 -21.38 10.40
C ARG A 140 -13.37 -20.70 9.59
N TRP A 141 -14.28 -19.97 10.24
CA TRP A 141 -15.35 -19.23 9.56
C TRP A 141 -14.81 -17.94 8.91
N LEU A 142 -13.86 -17.25 9.54
CA LEU A 142 -13.20 -16.08 9.00
C LEU A 142 -12.30 -16.42 7.80
N GLY A 143 -11.77 -17.64 7.74
CA GLY A 143 -10.97 -18.14 6.61
C GLY A 143 -11.74 -18.40 5.32
N GLN A 144 -13.08 -18.25 5.30
CA GLN A 144 -13.87 -18.34 4.07
C GLN A 144 -13.47 -17.23 3.08
N SER A 145 -13.76 -17.41 1.79
CA SER A 145 -13.53 -16.34 0.82
C SER A 145 -14.54 -15.19 1.01
N LEU A 146 -14.13 -13.98 0.66
CA LEU A 146 -15.03 -12.83 0.68
C LEU A 146 -16.23 -13.03 -0.27
N GLN A 147 -16.05 -13.80 -1.36
CA GLN A 147 -17.13 -14.20 -2.26
C GLN A 147 -18.19 -15.04 -1.54
N GLN A 148 -17.79 -16.04 -0.76
CA GLN A 148 -18.75 -16.87 0.02
C GLN A 148 -19.53 -16.00 1.01
N TRP A 149 -18.87 -15.05 1.67
CA TRP A 149 -19.55 -14.11 2.53
C TRP A 149 -20.52 -13.21 1.75
N GLN A 150 -20.13 -12.72 0.58
CA GLN A 150 -20.94 -11.91 -0.33
C GLN A 150 -22.23 -12.65 -0.72
N ASP A 151 -22.12 -13.92 -1.13
CA ASP A 151 -23.24 -14.72 -1.62
C ASP A 151 -24.36 -14.91 -0.58
N VAL A 152 -23.98 -14.96 0.70
CA VAL A 152 -24.92 -15.05 1.83
C VAL A 152 -25.50 -13.67 2.21
N ASN A 153 -24.72 -12.60 2.09
CA ASN A 153 -25.07 -11.29 2.63
C ASN A 153 -25.68 -10.31 1.61
N LEU A 154 -25.53 -10.57 0.31
CA LEU A 154 -26.19 -9.81 -0.76
C LEU A 154 -27.17 -10.69 -1.52
N ARG A 155 -28.37 -10.17 -1.70
CA ARG A 155 -29.49 -10.88 -2.35
C ARG A 155 -29.63 -10.57 -3.82
N THR A 156 -29.21 -9.34 -4.22
CA THR A 156 -29.41 -8.83 -5.57
C THR A 156 -28.15 -9.03 -6.43
N GLU A 157 -28.36 -9.28 -7.73
CA GLU A 157 -27.25 -9.43 -8.69
C GLU A 157 -26.47 -8.11 -8.85
N GLY A 158 -27.18 -6.98 -8.96
CA GLY A 158 -26.55 -5.66 -9.06
C GLY A 158 -25.73 -5.32 -7.83
N GLY A 159 -26.25 -5.61 -6.61
CA GLY A 159 -25.52 -5.42 -5.37
C GLY A 159 -24.25 -6.26 -5.29
N ARG A 160 -24.30 -7.54 -5.67
CA ARG A 160 -23.12 -8.43 -5.70
C ARG A 160 -22.07 -7.92 -6.70
N ARG A 161 -22.50 -7.59 -7.91
CA ARG A 161 -21.61 -7.07 -8.96
C ARG A 161 -20.91 -5.79 -8.54
N TYR A 162 -21.65 -4.89 -7.89
CA TYR A 162 -21.09 -3.61 -7.43
C TYR A 162 -20.14 -3.82 -6.24
N PHE A 163 -20.49 -4.68 -5.29
CA PHE A 163 -19.64 -5.04 -4.16
C PHE A 163 -18.30 -5.64 -4.63
N ALA A 164 -18.34 -6.60 -5.56
CA ALA A 164 -17.11 -7.18 -6.12
C ALA A 164 -16.18 -6.12 -6.71
N ARG A 165 -16.72 -5.11 -7.41
CA ARG A 165 -15.95 -3.98 -7.92
C ARG A 165 -15.35 -3.08 -6.85
N LEU A 166 -16.10 -2.80 -5.78
CA LEU A 166 -15.57 -2.07 -4.65
C LEU A 166 -14.36 -2.80 -4.07
N VAL A 167 -14.47 -4.11 -3.89
CA VAL A 167 -13.39 -4.96 -3.38
C VAL A 167 -12.18 -4.94 -4.33
N GLU A 168 -12.37 -5.16 -5.63
CA GLU A 168 -11.30 -5.10 -6.61
C GLU A 168 -10.60 -3.73 -6.62
N LYS A 169 -11.34 -2.65 -6.52
CA LYS A 169 -10.79 -1.29 -6.46
C LYS A 169 -10.05 -1.01 -5.17
N ALA A 170 -10.57 -1.50 -4.05
CA ALA A 170 -9.99 -1.28 -2.73
C ALA A 170 -8.78 -2.16 -2.45
N LEU A 171 -8.88 -3.44 -2.77
CA LEU A 171 -7.90 -4.45 -2.39
C LEU A 171 -6.96 -4.85 -3.55
N GLY A 172 -7.34 -4.56 -4.79
CA GLY A 172 -6.60 -4.98 -5.99
C GLY A 172 -6.68 -6.48 -6.25
N ILE A 173 -7.63 -7.19 -5.63
CA ILE A 173 -7.78 -8.64 -5.68
C ILE A 173 -9.27 -8.97 -5.84
N HIS A 174 -9.57 -10.06 -6.59
CA HIS A 174 -10.94 -10.52 -6.76
C HIS A 174 -11.50 -11.15 -5.46
N PRO A 175 -12.80 -10.97 -5.12
CA PRO A 175 -13.41 -11.53 -3.91
C PRO A 175 -13.25 -13.04 -3.73
N GLU A 176 -13.18 -13.80 -4.83
CA GLU A 176 -13.01 -15.27 -4.80
C GLU A 176 -11.71 -15.71 -4.13
N ILE A 177 -10.64 -14.94 -4.32
CA ILE A 177 -9.30 -15.26 -3.81
C ILE A 177 -8.88 -14.40 -2.62
N THR A 178 -9.78 -13.54 -2.14
CA THR A 178 -9.57 -12.71 -0.94
C THR A 178 -10.17 -13.42 0.26
N ALA A 179 -9.40 -13.71 1.30
CA ALA A 179 -9.96 -14.20 2.55
C ALA A 179 -10.81 -13.11 3.22
N LEU A 180 -11.91 -13.51 3.84
CA LEU A 180 -12.77 -12.58 4.56
C LEU A 180 -11.99 -11.82 5.64
N GLU A 181 -11.11 -12.50 6.37
CA GLU A 181 -10.27 -11.92 7.40
C GLU A 181 -9.37 -10.80 6.86
N ASP A 182 -8.70 -11.02 5.73
CA ASP A 182 -7.84 -10.00 5.09
C ASP A 182 -8.64 -8.75 4.72
N ALA A 183 -9.86 -8.92 4.20
CA ALA A 183 -10.75 -7.82 3.90
C ALA A 183 -11.18 -7.06 5.15
N LEU A 184 -11.50 -7.79 6.24
CA LEU A 184 -11.90 -7.20 7.52
C LEU A 184 -10.77 -6.41 8.17
N GLN A 185 -9.55 -6.92 8.15
CA GLN A 185 -8.38 -6.20 8.65
C GLN A 185 -8.18 -4.86 7.93
N ARG A 186 -8.34 -4.84 6.61
CA ARG A 186 -8.22 -3.59 5.83
C ARG A 186 -9.33 -2.59 6.15
N VAL A 187 -10.56 -3.06 6.27
CA VAL A 187 -11.71 -2.21 6.65
C VAL A 187 -11.57 -1.70 8.09
N SER A 188 -10.97 -2.47 9.00
CA SER A 188 -10.76 -2.08 10.40
C SER A 188 -9.76 -0.94 10.58
N THR A 189 -8.88 -0.68 9.61
CA THR A 189 -7.96 0.46 9.65
C THR A 189 -8.64 1.82 9.46
N GLY A 190 -9.97 1.86 9.44
CA GLY A 190 -10.77 3.08 9.34
C GLY A 190 -11.03 3.56 7.91
N VAL A 191 -10.59 2.79 6.92
CA VAL A 191 -10.80 3.11 5.51
C VAL A 191 -11.94 2.24 4.96
N ASP A 192 -13.10 2.83 4.79
CA ASP A 192 -14.25 2.13 4.19
C ASP A 192 -13.99 1.78 2.71
N LEU A 193 -14.53 0.67 2.24
CA LEU A 193 -14.36 0.25 0.84
C LEU A 193 -14.83 1.34 -0.15
N GLU A 194 -15.85 2.09 0.20
CA GLU A 194 -16.38 3.18 -0.62
C GLU A 194 -15.38 4.33 -0.79
N SER A 195 -14.55 4.59 0.20
CA SER A 195 -13.52 5.65 0.12
C SER A 195 -12.45 5.39 -0.93
N TYR A 196 -12.31 4.14 -1.41
CA TYR A 196 -11.41 3.81 -2.53
C TYR A 196 -11.97 4.19 -3.91
N VAL A 197 -13.26 4.46 -4.01
CA VAL A 197 -13.91 4.82 -5.29
C VAL A 197 -14.33 6.28 -5.38
N VAL A 198 -14.35 7.01 -4.27
CA VAL A 198 -14.60 8.46 -4.26
C VAL A 198 -13.29 9.23 -4.42
N THR A 199 -13.35 10.36 -5.10
CA THR A 199 -12.18 11.22 -5.37
C THR A 199 -12.07 12.36 -4.36
N SER A 200 -13.17 12.83 -3.78
CA SER A 200 -13.17 13.85 -2.74
C SER A 200 -13.39 13.21 -1.36
N GLY A 201 -12.52 13.52 -0.40
CA GLY A 201 -12.56 12.95 0.94
C GLY A 201 -12.22 11.46 1.04
N GLY A 202 -11.82 10.83 -0.07
CA GLY A 202 -11.44 9.42 -0.13
C GLY A 202 -9.93 9.20 -0.12
N VAL A 203 -9.52 7.93 -0.28
CA VAL A 203 -8.09 7.55 -0.30
C VAL A 203 -7.32 8.12 -1.50
N ARG A 204 -8.01 8.60 -2.52
CA ARG A 204 -7.43 9.20 -3.73
C ARG A 204 -7.66 10.70 -3.78
N GLN A 205 -7.49 11.37 -2.64
CA GLN A 205 -7.82 12.77 -2.53
C GLN A 205 -6.79 13.67 -3.20
N ALA A 206 -5.50 13.44 -2.97
CA ALA A 206 -4.46 14.33 -3.44
C ALA A 206 -3.31 13.58 -4.11
N ARG A 207 -2.56 14.29 -4.94
CA ARG A 207 -1.30 13.85 -5.57
C ARG A 207 -0.23 14.91 -5.33
N VAL A 208 1.02 14.51 -5.31
CA VAL A 208 2.15 15.44 -5.25
C VAL A 208 2.33 16.09 -6.62
N VAL A 209 2.44 17.41 -6.66
CA VAL A 209 2.73 18.14 -7.89
C VAL A 209 4.08 17.73 -8.41
N GLY A 210 4.16 17.26 -9.65
CA GLY A 210 5.37 16.69 -10.24
C GLY A 210 5.66 15.24 -9.85
N GLY A 211 4.75 14.59 -9.11
CA GLY A 211 4.78 13.16 -8.77
C GLY A 211 5.49 12.84 -7.45
N LEU A 212 5.01 11.77 -6.80
CA LEU A 212 5.43 11.37 -5.45
C LEU A 212 6.91 10.94 -5.37
N ALA A 213 7.53 10.49 -6.48
CA ALA A 213 8.92 10.05 -6.44
C ALA A 213 9.90 11.18 -6.08
N GLN A 214 9.54 12.46 -6.28
CA GLN A 214 10.36 13.59 -5.80
C GLN A 214 10.68 13.46 -4.30
N LEU A 215 9.71 13.01 -3.50
CA LEU A 215 9.95 12.80 -2.06
C LEU A 215 11.09 11.81 -1.81
N THR A 216 11.10 10.69 -2.54
CA THR A 216 12.15 9.67 -2.39
C THR A 216 13.50 10.15 -2.93
N ASP A 217 13.49 10.96 -3.98
CA ASP A 217 14.70 11.53 -4.57
C ASP A 217 15.34 12.56 -3.62
N GLU A 218 14.54 13.43 -2.96
CA GLU A 218 15.03 14.36 -1.96
C GLU A 218 15.62 13.63 -0.74
N MET A 219 14.89 12.65 -0.18
CA MET A 219 15.38 11.85 0.94
C MET A 219 16.70 11.14 0.58
N ALA A 220 16.81 10.63 -0.63
CA ALA A 220 18.05 9.98 -1.09
C ALA A 220 19.19 10.97 -1.26
N ARG A 221 18.92 12.19 -1.72
CA ARG A 221 19.93 13.24 -1.84
C ARG A 221 20.51 13.62 -0.47
N ASP A 222 19.67 13.74 0.56
CA ASP A 222 20.09 14.04 1.93
C ASP A 222 20.95 12.92 2.54
N LEU A 223 20.67 11.68 2.18
CA LEU A 223 21.44 10.51 2.64
C LEU A 223 22.76 10.33 1.89
N GLY A 224 22.85 10.76 0.65
CA GLY A 224 24.06 10.76 -0.17
C GLY A 224 24.71 9.38 -0.27
N ASP A 225 26.02 9.32 0.00
CA ASP A 225 26.84 8.10 -0.13
C ASP A 225 26.45 6.95 0.80
N ARG A 226 25.51 7.16 1.72
CA ARG A 226 24.97 6.08 2.56
C ARG A 226 24.10 5.10 1.77
N ILE A 227 23.69 5.45 0.54
CA ILE A 227 22.90 4.58 -0.33
C ILE A 227 23.81 3.93 -1.36
N ARG A 228 23.71 2.60 -1.46
CA ARG A 228 24.37 1.78 -2.48
C ARG A 228 23.28 1.22 -3.41
N LEU A 229 23.21 1.76 -4.61
CA LEU A 229 22.34 1.25 -5.68
C LEU A 229 23.00 0.04 -6.37
N SER A 230 22.23 -0.71 -7.15
CA SER A 230 22.67 -1.90 -7.88
C SER A 230 23.43 -2.88 -6.99
N THR A 231 22.96 -3.02 -5.75
CA THR A 231 23.61 -3.83 -4.71
C THR A 231 22.60 -4.84 -4.14
N PRO A 232 22.16 -5.82 -4.94
CA PRO A 232 21.19 -6.83 -4.50
C PRO A 232 21.79 -7.76 -3.46
N VAL A 233 21.15 -7.84 -2.29
CA VAL A 233 21.52 -8.76 -1.21
C VAL A 233 21.03 -10.15 -1.57
N THR A 234 21.95 -11.14 -1.49
CA THR A 234 21.66 -12.55 -1.79
C THR A 234 21.71 -13.46 -0.57
N ARG A 235 22.45 -13.07 0.47
CA ARG A 235 22.58 -13.83 1.71
C ARG A 235 22.67 -12.93 2.93
N VAL A 236 22.06 -13.36 4.02
CA VAL A 236 22.11 -12.74 5.34
C VAL A 236 22.49 -13.79 6.38
N GLU A 237 23.64 -13.59 7.00
CA GLU A 237 24.07 -14.34 8.18
C GLU A 237 23.79 -13.48 9.41
N HIS A 238 23.05 -14.00 10.39
CA HIS A 238 22.65 -13.20 11.54
C HIS A 238 22.77 -13.93 12.86
N ALA A 239 23.22 -13.20 13.87
CA ALA A 239 23.28 -13.61 15.25
C ALA A 239 22.89 -12.42 16.14
N GLU A 240 22.80 -12.63 17.43
CA GLU A 240 22.51 -11.55 18.38
C GLU A 240 23.58 -10.44 18.28
N GLY A 241 23.12 -9.22 17.92
CA GLY A 241 23.99 -8.05 17.81
C GLY A 241 24.98 -8.04 16.65
N HIS A 242 24.85 -8.99 15.70
CA HIS A 242 25.77 -9.10 14.57
C HIS A 242 25.09 -9.62 13.31
N VAL A 243 25.29 -8.93 12.19
CA VAL A 243 24.76 -9.32 10.89
C VAL A 243 25.82 -9.14 9.80
N ILE A 244 25.88 -10.11 8.88
CA ILE A 244 26.71 -10.02 7.68
C ILE A 244 25.81 -10.21 6.46
N LEU A 245 25.83 -9.26 5.55
CA LEU A 245 25.13 -9.34 4.29
C LEU A 245 26.12 -9.57 3.15
N THR A 246 25.84 -10.54 2.31
CA THR A 246 26.56 -10.78 1.06
C THR A 246 25.68 -10.34 -0.11
N CYS A 247 26.24 -9.57 -1.03
CA CYS A 247 25.56 -9.08 -2.22
C CYS A 247 25.96 -9.87 -3.47
N GLU A 248 25.18 -9.73 -4.51
CA GLU A 248 25.57 -10.20 -5.85
C GLU A 248 26.88 -9.51 -6.24
N GLY A 249 27.85 -10.28 -6.75
CA GLY A 249 29.20 -9.74 -7.00
C GLY A 249 30.20 -9.93 -5.86
N GLY A 250 29.75 -10.39 -4.68
CA GLY A 250 30.61 -10.80 -3.57
C GLY A 250 30.92 -9.71 -2.54
N ASP A 251 30.39 -8.52 -2.70
CA ASP A 251 30.54 -7.46 -1.69
C ASP A 251 29.89 -7.89 -0.37
N ARG A 252 30.56 -7.59 0.75
CA ARG A 252 30.09 -7.93 2.10
C ARG A 252 29.95 -6.70 2.96
N PHE A 253 28.85 -6.62 3.70
CA PHE A 253 28.54 -5.57 4.65
C PHE A 253 28.31 -6.15 6.02
N GLU A 254 28.94 -5.59 7.03
CA GLU A 254 28.91 -6.04 8.42
C GLU A 254 28.30 -4.97 9.32
N GLY A 255 27.37 -5.35 10.19
CA GLY A 255 26.66 -4.42 11.07
C GLY A 255 26.17 -5.09 12.34
N SER A 256 25.66 -4.26 13.27
CA SER A 256 25.09 -4.73 14.53
C SER A 256 23.59 -5.05 14.42
N SER A 257 22.90 -4.46 13.46
CA SER A 257 21.46 -4.69 13.23
C SER A 257 21.08 -4.57 11.76
N LEU A 258 19.94 -5.16 11.42
CA LEU A 258 19.39 -5.19 10.08
C LEU A 258 17.94 -4.71 10.07
N VAL A 259 17.62 -3.83 9.12
CA VAL A 259 16.24 -3.44 8.80
C VAL A 259 15.90 -3.92 7.39
N LEU A 260 14.97 -4.87 7.30
CA LEU A 260 14.46 -5.37 6.02
C LEU A 260 13.20 -4.60 5.62
N THR A 261 13.26 -3.89 4.50
CA THR A 261 12.09 -3.19 3.92
C THR A 261 11.65 -3.78 2.58
N THR A 262 12.25 -4.90 2.23
CA THR A 262 11.90 -5.69 1.05
C THR A 262 10.52 -6.34 1.22
N PRO A 263 9.66 -6.35 0.19
CA PRO A 263 8.39 -7.06 0.25
C PRO A 263 8.56 -8.54 0.66
N PRO A 264 7.74 -9.10 1.58
CA PRO A 264 7.94 -10.45 2.13
C PRO A 264 8.11 -11.55 1.07
N ARG A 265 7.37 -11.46 -0.04
CA ARG A 265 7.49 -12.44 -1.14
C ARG A 265 8.88 -12.47 -1.81
N LEU A 266 9.62 -11.37 -1.75
CA LEU A 266 10.98 -11.27 -2.29
C LEU A 266 12.04 -11.73 -1.30
N LEU A 267 11.72 -11.87 -0.02
CA LEU A 267 12.64 -12.45 0.97
C LEU A 267 13.02 -13.88 0.63
N LYS A 268 12.17 -14.61 -0.10
CA LYS A 268 12.48 -15.97 -0.61
C LYS A 268 13.66 -16.03 -1.57
N THR A 269 14.11 -14.90 -2.10
CA THR A 269 15.30 -14.81 -2.97
C THR A 269 16.59 -14.53 -2.20
N ILE A 270 16.49 -14.34 -0.90
CA ILE A 270 17.61 -14.09 0.01
C ILE A 270 17.78 -15.34 0.89
N ASP A 271 19.01 -15.84 0.95
CA ASP A 271 19.38 -16.96 1.81
C ASP A 271 19.63 -16.44 3.24
N PHE A 272 18.93 -16.97 4.23
CA PHE A 272 19.07 -16.54 5.63
C PHE A 272 19.73 -17.65 6.46
N GLU A 273 20.71 -17.30 7.27
CA GLU A 273 21.36 -18.21 8.20
C GLU A 273 21.45 -17.57 9.61
N PRO A 274 20.75 -18.16 10.61
CA PRO A 274 19.74 -19.22 10.47
C PRO A 274 18.49 -18.76 9.69
N ASP A 275 17.68 -19.73 9.27
CA ASP A 275 16.38 -19.45 8.63
C ASP A 275 15.53 -18.50 9.46
N LEU A 276 14.74 -17.66 8.79
CA LEU A 276 13.74 -16.83 9.46
C LEU A 276 12.61 -17.71 10.02
N PRO A 277 12.04 -17.36 11.19
CA PRO A 277 10.97 -18.15 11.81
C PRO A 277 9.67 -18.20 11.00
#